data_09bea82696e3a63c7b3fcda016d04af7
#
_entry.id   09bea82696e3a63c7b3fcda016d04af7
#
_cell.length_a   1.000
_cell.length_b   1.000
_cell.length_c   1.000
_cell.angle_alpha   90.00
_cell.angle_beta   90.00
_cell.angle_gamma   90.00
#
_symmetry.space_group_name_H-M   'P 1'
#
loop_
_entity.id
_entity.type
_entity.pdbx_description
1 polymer ?
#
loop_
_entity_poly.entity_id
_entity_poly.type
_entity_poly.pdbx_seq_one_letter_code
_entity_poly.pdbx_strand_id
1 'polypeptide(L)'
;MKNLIDRLHSERSLSAEEYKALLLCQDADTLKYLQEQAREVSLEQFGNRVFIRGLIEITNHCRNNCYYCGIRKGNQSVLRYELTREDILECCREGYTLGFRCFQ
;
A
#
# COMPACT_ATOMS: atom_id res chain seq x y z
N MET A 1 -25.66 -10.28 -6.99
CA MET A 1 -24.30 -9.76 -6.65
C MET A 1 -23.82 -8.73 -7.65
N LYS A 2 -23.95 -8.94 -8.98
CA LYS A 2 -23.50 -7.94 -9.99
C LYS A 2 -24.12 -6.56 -9.77
N ASN A 3 -25.39 -6.45 -9.44
CA ASN A 3 -26.04 -5.17 -9.14
C ASN A 3 -25.38 -4.40 -7.97
N LEU A 4 -24.77 -5.08 -7.00
CA LEU A 4 -24.03 -4.41 -5.93
C LEU A 4 -22.70 -3.82 -6.45
N ILE A 5 -22.07 -4.52 -7.40
CA ILE A 5 -20.84 -4.05 -8.05
C ILE A 5 -21.15 -2.83 -8.91
N ASP A 6 -22.24 -2.85 -9.68
CA ASP A 6 -22.67 -1.73 -10.51
C ASP A 6 -23.02 -0.50 -9.64
N ARG A 7 -23.70 -0.72 -8.52
CA ARG A 7 -23.96 0.36 -7.54
C ARG A 7 -22.68 0.88 -6.91
N LEU A 8 -21.74 0.02 -6.53
CA LEU A 8 -20.45 0.45 -6.00
C LEU A 8 -19.70 1.30 -7.03
N HIS A 9 -19.75 0.94 -8.30
CA HIS A 9 -19.14 1.71 -9.37
C HIS A 9 -19.79 3.10 -9.51
N SER A 10 -21.11 3.19 -9.51
CA SER A 10 -21.86 4.44 -9.74
C SER A 10 -21.93 5.33 -8.50
N GLU A 11 -22.23 4.76 -7.33
CA GLU A 11 -22.48 5.50 -6.09
C GLU A 11 -21.22 5.67 -5.22
N ARG A 12 -20.15 4.91 -5.51
CA ARG A 12 -18.87 4.90 -4.78
C ARG A 12 -19.01 4.48 -3.31
N SER A 13 -20.13 3.93 -2.92
CA SER A 13 -20.40 3.52 -1.54
C SER A 13 -21.45 2.41 -1.49
N LEU A 14 -21.35 1.55 -0.49
CA LEU A 14 -22.30 0.52 -0.13
C LEU A 14 -22.52 0.53 1.38
N SER A 15 -23.56 -0.13 1.87
CA SER A 15 -23.74 -0.40 3.29
C SER A 15 -22.71 -1.42 3.80
N ALA A 16 -22.52 -1.51 5.11
CA ALA A 16 -21.59 -2.46 5.73
C ALA A 16 -21.98 -3.92 5.41
N GLU A 17 -23.28 -4.23 5.40
CA GLU A 17 -23.82 -5.53 5.07
C GLU A 17 -23.57 -5.90 3.60
N GLU A 18 -23.72 -4.94 2.69
CA GLU A 18 -23.44 -5.12 1.27
C GLU A 18 -21.95 -5.34 0.99
N TYR A 19 -21.07 -4.59 1.64
CA TYR A 19 -19.62 -4.84 1.59
C TYR A 19 -19.28 -6.23 2.12
N LYS A 20 -19.87 -6.62 3.25
CA LYS A 20 -19.66 -7.95 3.82
C LYS A 20 -20.11 -9.05 2.85
N ALA A 21 -21.23 -8.86 2.18
CA ALA A 21 -21.74 -9.82 1.19
C ALA A 21 -20.78 -9.97 0.00
N LEU A 22 -20.19 -8.87 -0.50
CA LEU A 22 -19.18 -8.91 -1.57
C LEU A 22 -17.90 -9.59 -1.11
N LEU A 23 -17.38 -9.26 0.09
CA LEU A 23 -16.15 -9.83 0.64
C LEU A 23 -16.25 -11.33 0.90
N LEU A 24 -17.43 -11.82 1.26
CA LEU A 24 -17.67 -13.26 1.49
C LEU A 24 -18.09 -14.02 0.23
N CYS A 25 -18.22 -13.33 -0.90
CA CYS A 25 -18.61 -13.96 -2.15
C CYS A 25 -17.52 -14.91 -2.65
N GLN A 26 -17.90 -16.16 -2.95
CA GLN A 26 -17.01 -17.19 -3.50
C GLN A 26 -17.37 -17.53 -4.97
N ASP A 27 -18.37 -16.86 -5.53
CA ASP A 27 -18.81 -17.10 -6.90
C ASP A 27 -17.79 -16.55 -7.91
N ALA A 28 -17.21 -17.46 -8.71
CA ALA A 28 -16.12 -17.11 -9.64
C ALA A 28 -16.54 -16.08 -10.70
N ASP A 29 -17.78 -16.14 -11.19
CA ASP A 29 -18.28 -15.22 -12.22
C ASP A 29 -18.49 -13.82 -11.63
N THR A 30 -18.96 -13.74 -10.40
CA THR A 30 -19.10 -12.47 -9.67
C THR A 30 -17.73 -11.86 -9.36
N LEU A 31 -16.77 -12.66 -8.91
CA LEU A 31 -15.40 -12.20 -8.63
C LEU A 31 -14.69 -11.72 -9.90
N LYS A 32 -14.85 -12.44 -11.01
CA LYS A 32 -14.33 -12.02 -12.30
C LYS A 32 -14.92 -10.68 -12.73
N TYR A 33 -16.22 -10.52 -12.64
CA TYR A 33 -16.91 -9.27 -12.96
C TYR A 33 -16.43 -8.11 -12.09
N LEU A 34 -16.27 -8.32 -10.78
CA LEU A 34 -15.71 -7.33 -9.85
C LEU A 34 -14.29 -6.89 -10.26
N GLN A 35 -13.43 -7.85 -10.63
CA GLN A 35 -12.07 -7.56 -11.08
C GLN A 35 -12.05 -6.76 -12.39
N GLU A 36 -12.91 -7.09 -13.33
CA GLU A 36 -13.04 -6.37 -14.60
C GLU A 36 -13.47 -4.91 -14.36
N GLN A 37 -14.49 -4.69 -13.53
CA GLN A 37 -14.94 -3.34 -13.17
C GLN A 37 -13.87 -2.53 -12.40
N ALA A 38 -13.20 -3.16 -11.43
CA ALA A 38 -12.11 -2.51 -10.69
C ALA A 38 -10.94 -2.12 -11.60
N ARG A 39 -10.60 -2.98 -12.56
CA ARG A 39 -9.55 -2.71 -13.56
C ARG A 39 -9.93 -1.55 -14.48
N GLU A 40 -11.16 -1.49 -14.95
CA GLU A 40 -11.66 -0.42 -15.79
C GLU A 40 -11.52 0.94 -15.10
N VAL A 41 -12.01 1.07 -13.87
CA VAL A 41 -11.87 2.28 -13.05
C VAL A 41 -10.39 2.64 -12.81
N SER A 42 -9.54 1.66 -12.53
CA SER A 42 -8.11 1.89 -12.34
C SER A 42 -7.43 2.42 -13.61
N LEU A 43 -7.76 1.85 -14.77
CA LEU A 43 -7.22 2.29 -16.04
C LEU A 43 -7.68 3.70 -16.44
N GLU A 44 -8.94 4.04 -16.15
CA GLU A 44 -9.46 5.40 -16.37
C GLU A 44 -8.72 6.44 -15.53
N GLN A 45 -8.40 6.12 -14.26
CA GLN A 45 -7.76 7.05 -13.34
C GLN A 45 -6.24 7.15 -13.53
N PHE A 46 -5.57 6.05 -13.79
CA PHE A 46 -4.10 5.96 -13.72
C PHE A 46 -3.46 5.48 -15.03
N GLY A 47 -4.25 5.02 -16.00
CA GLY A 47 -3.73 4.35 -17.19
C GLY A 47 -2.99 3.06 -16.81
N ASN A 48 -1.98 2.69 -17.60
CA ASN A 48 -1.13 1.52 -17.33
C ASN A 48 0.07 1.81 -16.41
N ARG A 49 0.07 2.96 -15.73
CA ARG A 49 1.19 3.37 -14.88
C ARG A 49 1.13 2.67 -13.52
N VAL A 50 2.28 2.23 -13.07
CA VAL A 50 2.51 1.75 -11.71
C VAL A 50 3.30 2.80 -10.95
N PHE A 51 2.76 3.26 -9.82
CA PHE A 51 3.44 4.21 -8.96
C PHE A 51 4.35 3.45 -8.01
N ILE A 52 5.62 3.85 -7.99
CA ILE A 52 6.62 3.30 -7.07
C ILE A 52 7.15 4.40 -6.17
N ARG A 53 7.54 4.03 -4.96
CA ARG A 53 8.17 4.93 -4.00
C ARG A 53 9.51 4.35 -3.58
N GLY A 54 10.50 5.21 -3.41
CA GLY A 54 11.75 4.87 -2.76
C GLY A 54 11.54 4.85 -1.25
N LEU A 55 11.95 3.78 -0.58
CA LEU A 55 11.95 3.71 0.88
C LEU A 55 13.34 4.07 1.41
N ILE A 56 13.40 5.02 2.33
CA ILE A 56 14.61 5.39 3.07
C ILE A 56 14.35 5.15 4.54
N GLU A 57 14.90 4.09 5.09
CA GLU A 57 14.78 3.76 6.51
C GLU A 57 15.74 4.62 7.32
N ILE A 58 15.27 5.76 7.79
CA ILE A 58 16.11 6.79 8.42
C ILE A 58 16.68 6.39 9.79
N THR A 59 16.02 5.49 10.50
CA THR A 59 16.45 4.98 11.80
C THR A 59 15.75 3.67 12.15
N ASN A 60 16.41 2.82 12.93
CA ASN A 60 15.80 1.64 13.54
C ASN A 60 15.66 1.76 15.07
N HIS A 61 15.82 2.96 15.63
CA HIS A 61 15.46 3.22 17.01
C HIS A 61 13.95 3.23 17.17
N CYS A 62 13.42 2.44 18.11
CA CYS A 62 12.00 2.37 18.39
C CYS A 62 11.75 2.45 19.89
N ARG A 63 10.81 3.30 20.31
CA ARG A 63 10.37 3.41 21.71
C ARG A 63 9.38 2.34 22.12
N ASN A 64 8.74 1.67 21.15
CA ASN A 64 7.75 0.62 21.39
C ASN A 64 8.41 -0.75 21.60
N ASN A 65 7.71 -1.66 22.23
CA ASN A 65 8.21 -2.99 22.52
C ASN A 65 7.26 -4.09 21.99
N CYS A 66 6.81 -3.96 20.75
CA CYS A 66 5.92 -4.93 20.11
C CYS A 66 6.66 -6.24 19.89
N TYR A 67 6.15 -7.34 20.44
CA TYR A 67 6.84 -8.63 20.43
C TYR A 67 7.06 -9.25 19.05
N TYR A 68 6.26 -8.87 18.05
CA TYR A 68 6.45 -9.34 16.68
C TYR A 68 7.52 -8.56 15.90
N CYS A 69 8.01 -7.43 16.42
CA CYS A 69 8.88 -6.53 15.70
C CYS A 69 10.35 -6.72 16.06
N GLY A 70 11.20 -6.95 15.04
CA GLY A 70 12.65 -7.14 15.24
C GLY A 70 13.37 -5.91 15.81
N ILE A 71 12.86 -4.70 15.55
CA ILE A 71 13.46 -3.44 16.04
C ILE A 71 12.82 -2.97 17.37
N ARG A 72 12.02 -3.79 18.04
CA ARG A 72 11.44 -3.43 19.34
C ARG A 72 12.51 -2.98 20.33
N LYS A 73 12.14 -2.05 21.24
CA LYS A 73 13.06 -1.46 22.23
C LYS A 73 13.81 -2.51 23.06
N GLY A 74 13.16 -3.60 23.42
CA GLY A 74 13.76 -4.66 24.25
C GLY A 74 14.71 -5.60 23.51
N ASN A 75 14.84 -5.53 22.19
CA ASN A 75 15.78 -6.35 21.44
C ASN A 75 17.19 -5.76 21.52
N GLN A 76 18.06 -6.40 22.30
CA GLN A 76 19.46 -6.00 22.49
C GLN A 76 20.41 -6.54 21.39
N SER A 77 19.94 -7.44 20.54
CA SER A 77 20.76 -8.06 19.49
C SER A 77 20.78 -7.28 18.18
N VAL A 78 20.11 -6.14 18.11
CA VAL A 78 20.00 -5.31 16.91
C VAL A 78 20.97 -4.14 17.01
N LEU A 79 21.83 -4.00 16.01
CA LEU A 79 22.64 -2.79 15.86
C LEU A 79 21.73 -1.61 15.49
N ARG A 80 21.73 -0.58 16.32
CA ARG A 80 20.91 0.62 16.12
C ARG A 80 21.66 1.64 15.28
N TYR A 81 20.90 2.34 14.43
CA TYR A 81 21.45 3.42 13.60
C TYR A 81 20.46 4.57 13.46
N GLU A 82 20.97 5.70 13.05
CA GLU A 82 20.22 6.88 12.64
C GLU A 82 20.99 7.53 11.48
N LEU A 83 20.34 7.73 10.35
CA LEU A 83 20.95 8.37 9.19
C LEU A 83 21.10 9.87 9.42
N THR A 84 22.21 10.43 8.97
CA THR A 84 22.40 11.87 8.96
C THR A 84 21.55 12.53 7.87
N ARG A 85 21.39 13.85 7.93
CA ARG A 85 20.73 14.60 6.87
C ARG A 85 21.42 14.38 5.52
N GLU A 86 22.74 14.34 5.51
CA GLU A 86 23.57 14.14 4.33
C GLU A 86 23.34 12.75 3.72
N ASP A 87 23.27 11.71 4.53
CA ASP A 87 22.95 10.34 4.09
C ASP A 87 21.59 10.27 3.43
N ILE A 88 20.57 10.89 4.03
CA ILE A 88 19.20 10.93 3.47
C ILE A 88 19.18 11.66 2.13
N LEU A 89 19.86 12.80 2.02
CA LEU A 89 19.93 13.55 0.76
C LEU A 89 20.66 12.76 -0.33
N GLU A 90 21.70 12.03 0.02
CA GLU A 90 22.43 11.16 -0.93
C GLU A 90 21.53 10.04 -1.44
N CYS A 91 20.82 9.35 -0.55
CA CYS A 91 19.81 8.34 -0.93
C CYS A 91 18.76 8.91 -1.90
N CYS A 92 18.29 10.14 -1.65
CA CYS A 92 17.35 10.81 -2.54
C CYS A 92 17.97 11.10 -3.93
N ARG A 93 19.22 11.56 -3.99
CA ARG A 93 19.89 11.82 -5.27
C ARG A 93 20.09 10.53 -6.08
N GLU A 94 20.60 9.49 -5.43
CA GLU A 94 20.77 8.18 -6.08
C GLU A 94 19.42 7.63 -6.55
N GLY A 95 18.40 7.64 -5.70
CA GLY A 95 17.06 7.20 -6.06
C GLY A 95 16.47 7.99 -7.22
N TYR A 96 16.70 9.31 -7.28
CA TYR A 96 16.25 10.15 -8.39
C TYR A 96 16.90 9.74 -9.72
N THR A 97 18.20 9.42 -9.72
CA THR A 97 18.89 8.92 -10.92
C THR A 97 18.34 7.57 -11.39
N LEU A 98 17.88 6.73 -10.46
CA LEU A 98 17.22 5.45 -10.75
C LEU A 98 15.76 5.59 -11.23
N GLY A 99 15.19 6.79 -11.22
CA GLY A 99 13.84 7.06 -11.70
C GLY A 99 12.78 7.25 -10.63
N PHE A 100 13.10 7.13 -9.35
CA PHE A 100 12.17 7.44 -8.26
C PHE A 100 11.85 8.95 -8.22
N ARG A 101 10.60 9.28 -7.92
CA ARG A 101 10.11 10.67 -7.82
C ARG A 101 9.40 10.94 -6.51
N CYS A 102 9.20 9.91 -5.69
CA CYS A 102 8.61 9.99 -4.37
C CYS A 102 9.42 9.13 -3.41
N PHE A 103 9.73 9.65 -2.24
CA PHE A 103 10.47 8.96 -1.18
C PHE A 103 9.65 8.97 0.11
N GLN A 104 9.79 7.92 0.89
CA GLN A 104 9.08 7.71 2.15
C GLN A 104 10.07 7.28 3.24
#